data_c672574542fd949f04419f85d5e3f944
#
_entry.id   c672574542fd949f04419f85d5e3f944
#
_cell.length_a   1.000
_cell.length_b   1.000
_cell.length_c   1.000
_cell.angle_alpha   90.00
_cell.angle_beta   90.00
_cell.angle_gamma   90.00
#
_symmetry.space_group_name_H-M   'P 1'
#
loop_
_entity.id
_entity.type
_entity.pdbx_description
1 polymer ?
#
loop_
_entity_poly.entity_id
_entity_poly.type
_entity_poly.pdbx_seq_one_letter_code
_entity_poly.pdbx_strand_id
1 'polypeptide(L)'
;MNLNIFRAYDIRGNAEADLNDTTVQKIGYVLGKKVKSLRDDEIFVGYDSRLSRMEIFKNLVKGLNAAGVKVFNLGLVPTPMLYYATKKGQCNHGVMITGSHNPKEDNGLKIVINDSPTSGLEIRDEVLKIESVNVQDELLEDTSFENEYLREVKAQAALKRSLKIVLDAGNGASGPLATKVFKEIDADVIAINETPDGNFPNHHPDPSKEKNLAQIKEKIIDEGADFGFAFDGDGDRVGLITSSGKQISSDHIIMILCEYYLNLVKGPVVFDVKCSNELPKLISMHGGQPIMEKTGHFNIKKSIRDHNAVLGGEMSGHIFLNHNWYGFDDAIYTAAILSKILSEQNITIEEMVARFPKTFSTPELNLDVDDDDKFAMVERFISEMKFKDAEVNLIDGVRINKKNCWGLLRASNTSPKFVLRFEGSTEEDLRTIKEEFELNLNTIFPDLSLDYS
;
A
#
# COMPACT_ATOMS: atom_id res chain seq x y z
N MET A 1 -25.14 5.17 12.24
CA MET A 1 -23.74 5.15 11.78
C MET A 1 -23.20 3.72 11.91
N ASN A 2 -22.63 3.17 10.87
CA ASN A 2 -21.98 1.87 10.88
C ASN A 2 -20.59 2.00 11.56
N LEU A 3 -20.36 1.27 12.66
CA LEU A 3 -19.10 1.34 13.41
C LEU A 3 -17.95 0.62 12.69
N ASN A 4 -18.27 -0.31 11.83
CA ASN A 4 -17.28 -1.11 11.10
C ASN A 4 -16.52 -0.29 10.03
N ILE A 5 -16.90 0.95 9.76
CA ILE A 5 -16.11 1.85 8.90
C ILE A 5 -14.80 2.30 9.55
N PHE A 6 -14.73 2.35 10.88
CA PHE A 6 -13.55 2.77 11.63
C PHE A 6 -12.58 1.59 11.76
N ARG A 7 -11.64 1.48 10.82
CA ARG A 7 -10.69 0.37 10.75
C ARG A 7 -9.39 0.70 11.51
N ALA A 8 -8.54 -0.31 11.68
CA ALA A 8 -7.26 -0.18 12.37
C ALA A 8 -6.27 0.78 11.69
N TYR A 9 -6.43 1.06 10.40
CA TYR A 9 -5.49 1.87 9.62
C TYR A 9 -6.11 3.12 8.99
N ASP A 10 -7.42 3.10 8.71
CA ASP A 10 -8.14 4.12 7.98
C ASP A 10 -9.65 4.08 8.29
N ILE A 11 -10.43 4.85 7.56
CA ILE A 11 -11.88 4.74 7.52
C ILE A 11 -12.26 4.19 6.14
N ARG A 12 -13.08 3.15 6.09
CA ARG A 12 -13.58 2.56 4.85
C ARG A 12 -14.99 2.05 4.98
N GLY A 13 -15.79 2.29 3.94
CA GLY A 13 -17.15 1.79 3.87
C GLY A 13 -17.77 2.05 2.52
N ASN A 14 -19.01 1.58 2.34
CA ASN A 14 -19.80 1.93 1.17
C ASN A 14 -20.06 3.43 1.14
N ALA A 15 -19.80 4.06 0.00
CA ALA A 15 -19.83 5.51 -0.12
C ALA A 15 -21.22 6.10 0.15
N GLU A 16 -22.30 5.43 -0.29
CA GLU A 16 -23.69 5.89 -0.14
C GLU A 16 -24.26 5.51 1.25
N ALA A 17 -24.11 4.26 1.65
CA ALA A 17 -24.72 3.75 2.88
C ALA A 17 -23.98 4.19 4.15
N ASP A 18 -22.66 4.18 4.13
CA ASP A 18 -21.83 4.35 5.33
C ASP A 18 -21.22 5.74 5.45
N LEU A 19 -20.71 6.29 4.35
CA LEU A 19 -20.04 7.60 4.30
C LEU A 19 -21.00 8.72 3.89
N ASN A 20 -22.22 8.68 4.43
CA ASN A 20 -23.22 9.71 4.18
C ASN A 20 -22.81 11.08 4.77
N ASP A 21 -23.48 12.13 4.33
CA ASP A 21 -23.21 13.53 4.66
C ASP A 21 -22.95 13.76 6.16
N THR A 22 -23.87 13.29 7.00
CA THR A 22 -23.79 13.48 8.44
C THR A 22 -22.59 12.77 9.06
N THR A 23 -22.29 11.56 8.59
CA THR A 23 -21.15 10.78 9.07
C THR A 23 -19.84 11.49 8.73
N VAL A 24 -19.69 11.91 7.47
CA VAL A 24 -18.46 12.58 6.98
C VAL A 24 -18.26 13.94 7.64
N GLN A 25 -19.34 14.74 7.85
CA GLN A 25 -19.27 16.01 8.56
C GLN A 25 -18.80 15.82 10.03
N LYS A 26 -19.30 14.81 10.71
CA LYS A 26 -18.86 14.50 12.09
C LYS A 26 -17.39 14.09 12.14
N ILE A 27 -16.94 13.25 11.18
CA ILE A 27 -15.55 12.88 11.06
C ILE A 27 -14.68 14.13 10.83
N GLY A 28 -15.05 14.97 9.86
CA GLY A 28 -14.34 16.22 9.58
C GLY A 28 -14.25 17.14 10.80
N TYR A 29 -15.34 17.28 11.54
CA TYR A 29 -15.37 18.09 12.76
C TYR A 29 -14.40 17.56 13.82
N VAL A 30 -14.40 16.25 14.09
CA VAL A 30 -13.48 15.62 15.05
C VAL A 30 -12.03 15.77 14.62
N LEU A 31 -11.72 15.55 13.33
CA LEU A 31 -10.38 15.77 12.80
C LEU A 31 -9.94 17.22 12.95
N GLY A 32 -10.81 18.17 12.64
CA GLY A 32 -10.55 19.60 12.85
C GLY A 32 -10.30 19.95 14.32
N LYS A 33 -11.07 19.38 15.27
CA LYS A 33 -10.81 19.55 16.71
C LYS A 33 -9.45 18.96 17.11
N LYS A 34 -9.07 17.83 16.53
CA LYS A 34 -7.75 17.22 16.77
C LYS A 34 -6.62 18.12 16.26
N VAL A 35 -6.74 18.70 15.06
CA VAL A 35 -5.80 19.70 14.53
C VAL A 35 -5.69 20.92 15.45
N LYS A 36 -6.84 21.50 15.85
CA LYS A 36 -6.86 22.67 16.77
C LYS A 36 -6.24 22.37 18.13
N SER A 37 -6.34 21.13 18.63
CA SER A 37 -5.70 20.72 19.89
C SER A 37 -4.16 20.76 19.82
N LEU A 38 -3.60 20.67 18.62
CA LEU A 38 -2.17 20.81 18.32
C LEU A 38 -1.75 22.26 18.11
N ARG A 39 -2.66 23.22 18.25
CA ARG A 39 -2.49 24.65 18.01
C ARG A 39 -2.22 24.99 16.54
N ASP A 40 -2.77 24.15 15.65
CA ASP A 40 -2.78 24.36 14.21
C ASP A 40 -4.22 24.63 13.73
N ASP A 41 -4.37 25.17 12.52
CA ASP A 41 -5.67 25.49 11.92
C ASP A 41 -5.73 25.28 10.41
N GLU A 42 -4.81 24.50 9.88
CA GLU A 42 -4.70 24.18 8.46
C GLU A 42 -4.63 22.66 8.23
N ILE A 43 -5.15 22.20 7.11
CA ILE A 43 -5.11 20.80 6.69
C ILE A 43 -5.17 20.66 5.17
N PHE A 44 -4.39 19.73 4.60
CA PHE A 44 -4.50 19.35 3.20
C PHE A 44 -5.61 18.30 3.00
N VAL A 45 -6.36 18.41 1.90
CA VAL A 45 -7.32 17.38 1.48
C VAL A 45 -7.14 17.10 0.00
N GLY A 46 -6.95 15.84 -0.36
CA GLY A 46 -6.93 15.34 -1.73
C GLY A 46 -7.95 14.22 -1.92
N TYR A 47 -8.20 13.84 -3.17
CA TYR A 47 -9.12 12.75 -3.50
C TYR A 47 -8.69 11.98 -4.75
N ASP A 48 -9.05 10.69 -4.79
CA ASP A 48 -8.82 9.81 -5.93
C ASP A 48 -9.90 9.97 -7.04
N SER A 49 -9.91 9.05 -8.02
CA SER A 49 -10.80 9.11 -9.18
C SER A 49 -12.25 8.72 -8.89
N ARG A 50 -12.60 8.17 -7.71
CA ARG A 50 -13.93 7.61 -7.40
C ARG A 50 -15.07 8.61 -7.58
N LEU A 51 -16.24 8.14 -8.04
CA LEU A 51 -17.38 9.01 -8.35
C LEU A 51 -17.93 9.75 -7.14
N SER A 52 -17.89 9.12 -5.96
CA SER A 52 -18.36 9.69 -4.69
C SER A 52 -17.43 10.75 -4.09
N ARG A 53 -16.23 10.96 -4.65
CA ARG A 53 -15.20 11.83 -4.10
C ARG A 53 -15.67 13.24 -3.76
N MET A 54 -16.46 13.87 -4.66
CA MET A 54 -16.85 15.28 -4.50
C MET A 54 -17.89 15.48 -3.42
N GLU A 55 -18.78 14.52 -3.21
CA GLU A 55 -19.78 14.56 -2.14
C GLU A 55 -19.10 14.40 -0.78
N ILE A 56 -18.20 13.40 -0.66
CA ILE A 56 -17.42 13.19 0.55
C ILE A 56 -16.51 14.39 0.83
N PHE A 57 -15.83 14.95 -0.20
CA PHE A 57 -14.98 16.13 -0.05
C PHE A 57 -15.76 17.33 0.53
N LYS A 58 -16.90 17.69 -0.07
CA LYS A 58 -17.72 18.80 0.40
C LYS A 58 -18.13 18.64 1.86
N ASN A 59 -18.55 17.45 2.25
CA ASN A 59 -19.00 17.18 3.61
C ASN A 59 -17.85 17.13 4.61
N LEU A 60 -16.69 16.61 4.21
CA LEU A 60 -15.47 16.65 5.03
C LEU A 60 -15.03 18.09 5.28
N VAL A 61 -14.98 18.94 4.24
CA VAL A 61 -14.65 20.36 4.34
C VAL A 61 -15.59 21.09 5.30
N LYS A 62 -16.91 20.88 5.17
CA LYS A 62 -17.89 21.45 6.12
C LYS A 62 -17.59 21.10 7.56
N GLY A 63 -17.25 19.83 7.83
CA GLY A 63 -16.90 19.39 9.17
C GLY A 63 -15.61 20.05 9.70
N LEU A 64 -14.56 20.09 8.87
CA LEU A 64 -13.27 20.71 9.22
C LEU A 64 -13.44 22.22 9.49
N ASN A 65 -14.16 22.93 8.60
CA ASN A 65 -14.41 24.36 8.78
C ASN A 65 -15.28 24.67 10.01
N ALA A 66 -16.25 23.82 10.35
CA ALA A 66 -17.04 23.95 11.56
C ALA A 66 -16.17 23.86 12.84
N ALA A 67 -15.04 23.20 12.78
CA ALA A 67 -14.04 23.17 13.86
C ALA A 67 -13.04 24.35 13.79
N GLY A 68 -13.15 25.24 12.78
CA GLY A 68 -12.29 26.39 12.58
C GLY A 68 -10.94 26.04 11.92
N VAL A 69 -10.92 25.01 11.05
CA VAL A 69 -9.74 24.58 10.30
C VAL A 69 -9.90 24.94 8.83
N LYS A 70 -8.92 25.63 8.25
CA LYS A 70 -8.83 25.96 6.82
C LYS A 70 -8.36 24.75 6.04
N VAL A 71 -8.98 24.50 4.90
CA VAL A 71 -8.66 23.37 4.01
C VAL A 71 -7.87 23.85 2.80
N PHE A 72 -6.72 23.22 2.54
CA PHE A 72 -6.00 23.31 1.29
C PHE A 72 -6.37 22.13 0.38
N ASN A 73 -7.08 22.42 -0.69
CA ASN A 73 -7.54 21.44 -1.66
C ASN A 73 -6.43 21.09 -2.65
N LEU A 74 -5.96 19.85 -2.63
CA LEU A 74 -5.01 19.32 -3.60
C LEU A 74 -5.68 18.85 -4.90
N GLY A 75 -7.00 18.73 -4.91
CA GLY A 75 -7.74 18.22 -6.04
C GLY A 75 -7.64 16.70 -6.23
N LEU A 76 -7.78 16.27 -7.49
CA LEU A 76 -7.63 14.87 -7.87
C LEU A 76 -6.12 14.55 -7.98
N VAL A 77 -5.63 13.81 -6.99
CA VAL A 77 -4.20 13.46 -6.85
C VAL A 77 -4.05 12.02 -6.35
N PRO A 78 -2.92 11.34 -6.60
CA PRO A 78 -2.62 10.09 -5.92
C PRO A 78 -2.28 10.32 -4.44
N THR A 79 -2.46 9.29 -3.61
CA THR A 79 -2.18 9.31 -2.17
C THR A 79 -0.77 9.82 -1.83
N PRO A 80 0.32 9.41 -2.54
CA PRO A 80 1.66 9.95 -2.29
C PRO A 80 1.75 11.48 -2.41
N MET A 81 0.94 12.11 -3.26
CA MET A 81 0.93 13.59 -3.38
C MET A 81 0.39 14.25 -2.11
N LEU A 82 -0.59 13.66 -1.44
CA LEU A 82 -1.03 14.15 -0.12
C LEU A 82 0.10 14.04 0.90
N TYR A 83 0.77 12.88 0.97
CA TYR A 83 1.89 12.70 1.89
C TYR A 83 3.04 13.66 1.59
N TYR A 84 3.34 13.88 0.30
CA TYR A 84 4.34 14.86 -0.11
C TYR A 84 3.96 16.29 0.33
N ALA A 85 2.69 16.68 0.16
CA ALA A 85 2.19 17.97 0.60
C ALA A 85 2.33 18.17 2.13
N THR A 86 2.05 17.14 2.94
CA THR A 86 2.25 17.22 4.40
C THR A 86 3.72 17.32 4.82
N LYS A 87 4.67 16.95 3.95
CA LYS A 87 6.12 17.10 4.20
C LYS A 87 6.71 18.41 3.71
N LYS A 88 6.12 19.00 2.68
CA LYS A 88 6.68 20.19 1.99
C LYS A 88 5.87 21.46 2.24
N GLY A 89 4.60 21.31 2.56
CA GLY A 89 3.69 22.43 2.75
C GLY A 89 3.78 23.09 4.12
N GLN A 90 2.87 24.02 4.35
CA GLN A 90 2.82 24.85 5.56
C GLN A 90 2.24 24.11 6.78
N CYS A 91 1.54 22.99 6.58
CA CYS A 91 1.03 22.17 7.68
C CYS A 91 1.36 20.68 7.45
N ASN A 92 1.37 19.91 8.53
CA ASN A 92 1.69 18.48 8.51
C ASN A 92 0.47 17.59 8.79
N HIS A 93 -0.70 18.08 8.36
CA HIS A 93 -1.99 17.42 8.48
C HIS A 93 -2.59 17.18 7.10
N GLY A 94 -3.21 16.03 6.89
CA GLY A 94 -3.84 15.74 5.62
C GLY A 94 -4.88 14.63 5.69
N VAL A 95 -5.85 14.68 4.78
CA VAL A 95 -6.83 13.62 4.55
C VAL A 95 -6.90 13.30 3.07
N MET A 96 -6.68 12.03 2.74
CA MET A 96 -6.91 11.50 1.40
C MET A 96 -8.23 10.77 1.34
N ILE A 97 -9.12 11.23 0.46
CA ILE A 97 -10.39 10.58 0.16
C ILE A 97 -10.14 9.53 -0.90
N THR A 98 -10.15 8.26 -0.49
CA THR A 98 -9.82 7.14 -1.37
C THR A 98 -10.38 5.82 -0.85
N GLY A 99 -10.78 4.96 -1.78
CA GLY A 99 -11.04 3.54 -1.50
C GLY A 99 -9.89 2.64 -1.98
N SER A 100 -8.76 3.21 -2.50
CA SER A 100 -7.63 2.46 -3.06
C SER A 100 -8.10 1.41 -4.08
N HIS A 101 -7.83 0.13 -3.83
CA HIS A 101 -8.24 -1.02 -4.64
C HIS A 101 -9.56 -1.67 -4.22
N ASN A 102 -10.37 -1.03 -3.35
CA ASN A 102 -11.71 -1.54 -3.01
C ASN A 102 -12.68 -1.42 -4.21
N PRO A 103 -13.81 -2.14 -4.21
CA PRO A 103 -14.87 -1.95 -5.20
C PRO A 103 -15.23 -0.47 -5.43
N LYS A 104 -15.72 -0.12 -6.60
CA LYS A 104 -15.98 1.27 -6.99
C LYS A 104 -17.05 1.97 -6.14
N GLU A 105 -17.92 1.19 -5.53
CA GLU A 105 -19.00 1.64 -4.63
C GLU A 105 -18.47 2.05 -3.24
N ASP A 106 -17.27 1.60 -2.87
CA ASP A 106 -16.62 1.93 -1.62
C ASP A 106 -15.81 3.22 -1.73
N ASN A 107 -15.61 3.88 -0.60
CA ASN A 107 -14.66 4.97 -0.44
C ASN A 107 -14.10 4.96 0.99
N GLY A 108 -13.25 5.92 1.31
CA GLY A 108 -12.64 5.99 2.64
C GLY A 108 -11.81 7.24 2.86
N LEU A 109 -11.15 7.29 4.01
CA LEU A 109 -10.31 8.39 4.42
C LEU A 109 -9.00 7.83 4.99
N LYS A 110 -7.86 8.13 4.32
CA LYS A 110 -6.53 7.96 4.91
C LYS A 110 -6.15 9.27 5.58
N ILE A 111 -5.79 9.21 6.86
CA ILE A 111 -5.65 10.38 7.71
C ILE A 111 -4.20 10.50 8.19
N VAL A 112 -3.65 11.70 8.07
CA VAL A 112 -2.34 12.09 8.63
C VAL A 112 -2.56 13.27 9.57
N ILE A 113 -2.18 13.13 10.83
CA ILE A 113 -2.21 14.21 11.81
C ILE A 113 -0.82 14.31 12.46
N ASN A 114 -0.24 15.51 12.43
CA ASN A 114 1.10 15.77 12.94
C ASN A 114 2.13 14.80 12.35
N ASP A 115 2.11 14.70 11.01
CA ASP A 115 3.02 13.85 10.25
C ASP A 115 2.96 12.34 10.58
N SER A 116 1.87 11.92 11.23
CA SER A 116 1.64 10.55 11.65
C SER A 116 0.33 10.01 11.11
N PRO A 117 0.30 8.79 10.58
CA PRO A 117 -0.95 8.17 10.20
C PRO A 117 -1.85 8.03 11.44
N THR A 118 -3.14 8.31 11.27
CA THR A 118 -4.17 8.24 12.32
C THR A 118 -5.19 7.19 11.92
N SER A 119 -5.45 6.21 12.79
CA SER A 119 -6.41 5.15 12.53
C SER A 119 -7.86 5.63 12.70
N GLY A 120 -8.81 4.91 12.06
CA GLY A 120 -10.23 5.17 12.28
C GLY A 120 -10.64 4.93 13.74
N LEU A 121 -10.06 3.91 14.38
CA LEU A 121 -10.35 3.56 15.76
C LEU A 121 -9.99 4.68 16.76
N GLU A 122 -8.92 5.46 16.49
CA GLU A 122 -8.48 6.56 17.34
C GLU A 122 -9.49 7.71 17.44
N ILE A 123 -10.35 7.88 16.44
CA ILE A 123 -11.31 8.98 16.39
C ILE A 123 -12.76 8.51 16.58
N ARG A 124 -13.03 7.21 16.48
CA ARG A 124 -14.36 6.61 16.51
C ARG A 124 -15.21 7.11 17.69
N ASP A 125 -14.69 6.99 18.89
CA ASP A 125 -15.45 7.28 20.10
C ASP A 125 -15.75 8.79 20.28
N GLU A 126 -14.91 9.66 19.69
CA GLU A 126 -15.16 11.09 19.62
C GLU A 126 -16.24 11.41 18.58
N VAL A 127 -16.19 10.77 17.42
CA VAL A 127 -17.20 10.93 16.34
C VAL A 127 -18.59 10.53 16.85
N LEU A 128 -18.69 9.45 17.63
CA LEU A 128 -19.95 8.99 18.20
C LEU A 128 -20.59 9.97 19.19
N LYS A 129 -19.80 10.82 19.85
CA LYS A 129 -20.30 11.85 20.79
C LYS A 129 -20.87 13.08 20.09
N ILE A 130 -20.61 13.26 18.81
CA ILE A 130 -21.10 14.41 18.05
C ILE A 130 -22.56 14.20 17.65
N GLU A 131 -23.47 15.01 18.17
CA GLU A 131 -24.90 14.96 17.80
C GLU A 131 -25.12 15.61 16.43
N SER A 132 -24.63 16.84 16.25
CA SER A 132 -24.73 17.60 15.00
C SER A 132 -23.54 18.51 14.79
N VAL A 133 -23.28 18.88 13.53
CA VAL A 133 -22.23 19.82 13.16
C VAL A 133 -22.88 21.10 12.66
N ASN A 134 -22.52 22.24 13.25
CA ASN A 134 -22.98 23.55 12.80
C ASN A 134 -22.05 24.04 11.68
N VAL A 135 -22.51 23.93 10.44
CA VAL A 135 -21.74 24.28 9.25
C VAL A 135 -21.58 25.79 9.15
N GLN A 136 -20.36 26.27 8.91
CA GLN A 136 -20.00 27.67 8.72
C GLN A 136 -19.56 27.92 7.26
N ASP A 137 -19.19 29.17 6.95
CA ASP A 137 -18.64 29.56 5.67
C ASP A 137 -17.38 28.75 5.33
N GLU A 138 -17.19 28.47 4.04
CA GLU A 138 -16.07 27.64 3.58
C GLU A 138 -14.74 28.40 3.67
N LEU A 139 -13.81 27.83 4.44
CA LEU A 139 -12.39 28.21 4.48
C LEU A 139 -11.62 27.23 3.59
N LEU A 140 -11.61 27.49 2.29
CA LEU A 140 -11.06 26.59 1.27
C LEU A 140 -10.13 27.36 0.33
N GLU A 141 -8.97 26.78 0.02
CA GLU A 141 -8.02 27.31 -0.95
C GLU A 141 -7.43 26.17 -1.79
N ASP A 142 -7.38 26.33 -3.10
CA ASP A 142 -6.74 25.37 -3.99
C ASP A 142 -5.22 25.53 -3.94
N THR A 143 -4.51 24.40 -3.91
CA THR A 143 -3.05 24.35 -3.91
C THR A 143 -2.52 23.15 -4.69
N SER A 144 -1.26 23.20 -5.10
CA SER A 144 -0.61 22.11 -5.82
C SER A 144 0.88 22.05 -5.51
N PHE A 145 1.38 20.84 -5.38
CA PHE A 145 2.80 20.52 -5.19
C PHE A 145 3.38 19.74 -6.39
N GLU A 146 2.65 19.65 -7.49
CA GLU A 146 3.03 18.83 -8.66
C GLU A 146 4.40 19.23 -9.21
N ASN A 147 4.64 20.52 -9.44
CA ASN A 147 5.91 20.98 -10.02
C ASN A 147 7.11 20.74 -9.09
N GLU A 148 6.91 20.81 -7.78
CA GLU A 148 7.97 20.54 -6.80
C GLU A 148 8.27 19.06 -6.74
N TYR A 149 7.24 18.22 -6.73
CA TYR A 149 7.37 16.77 -6.77
C TYR A 149 8.10 16.31 -8.03
N LEU A 150 7.70 16.79 -9.22
CA LEU A 150 8.36 16.48 -10.49
C LEU A 150 9.84 16.82 -10.48
N ARG A 151 10.21 18.02 -10.00
CA ARG A 151 11.62 18.46 -9.90
C ARG A 151 12.43 17.58 -8.97
N GLU A 152 11.85 17.21 -7.82
CA GLU A 152 12.55 16.42 -6.82
C GLU A 152 12.72 14.96 -7.27
N VAL A 153 11.69 14.37 -7.88
CA VAL A 153 11.80 13.05 -8.48
C VAL A 153 12.82 13.01 -9.60
N LYS A 154 12.81 14.01 -10.51
CA LYS A 154 13.83 14.13 -11.58
C LYS A 154 15.24 14.18 -11.03
N ALA A 155 15.47 14.95 -9.96
CA ALA A 155 16.79 15.08 -9.34
C ALA A 155 17.30 13.73 -8.78
N GLN A 156 16.39 12.85 -8.32
CA GLN A 156 16.73 11.56 -7.71
C GLN A 156 16.74 10.40 -8.72
N ALA A 157 15.89 10.45 -9.76
CA ALA A 157 15.57 9.30 -10.60
C ALA A 157 15.89 9.49 -12.09
N ALA A 158 16.65 10.53 -12.49
CA ALA A 158 17.05 10.73 -13.88
C ALA A 158 17.73 9.49 -14.46
N LEU A 159 17.29 9.05 -15.64
CA LEU A 159 17.80 7.85 -16.30
C LEU A 159 19.20 8.06 -16.89
N LYS A 160 20.02 7.02 -16.90
CA LYS A 160 21.36 7.01 -17.54
C LYS A 160 21.32 6.59 -19.01
N ARG A 161 20.28 5.88 -19.41
CA ARG A 161 19.96 5.53 -20.80
C ARG A 161 18.45 5.56 -21.00
N SER A 162 18.01 5.78 -22.22
CA SER A 162 16.57 5.69 -22.50
C SER A 162 16.06 4.27 -22.26
N LEU A 163 14.87 4.19 -21.67
CA LEU A 163 14.11 2.97 -21.42
C LEU A 163 12.71 3.15 -21.97
N LYS A 164 12.21 2.16 -22.70
CA LYS A 164 10.83 2.12 -23.18
C LYS A 164 9.96 1.45 -22.11
N ILE A 165 9.06 2.19 -21.52
CA ILE A 165 8.32 1.78 -20.30
C ILE A 165 6.82 1.91 -20.53
N VAL A 166 6.08 0.83 -20.21
CA VAL A 166 4.61 0.87 -20.19
C VAL A 166 4.13 1.20 -18.78
N LEU A 167 3.22 2.16 -18.65
CA LEU A 167 2.54 2.50 -17.38
C LEU A 167 1.07 2.17 -17.50
N ASP A 168 0.52 1.46 -16.52
CA ASP A 168 -0.90 1.17 -16.39
C ASP A 168 -1.43 1.75 -15.07
N ALA A 169 -2.25 2.79 -15.18
CA ALA A 169 -2.86 3.43 -14.02
C ALA A 169 -4.22 2.85 -13.64
N GLY A 170 -4.74 1.89 -14.39
CA GLY A 170 -6.07 1.28 -14.14
C GLY A 170 -7.20 2.30 -14.01
N ASN A 171 -7.10 3.45 -14.71
CA ASN A 171 -7.99 4.61 -14.57
C ASN A 171 -8.01 5.23 -13.15
N GLY A 172 -6.97 4.95 -12.34
CA GLY A 172 -6.76 5.53 -11.02
C GLY A 172 -6.21 6.96 -11.05
N ALA A 173 -5.94 7.49 -9.87
CA ALA A 173 -5.46 8.87 -9.70
C ALA A 173 -3.99 9.08 -10.13
N SER A 174 -3.21 8.01 -10.22
CA SER A 174 -1.78 8.06 -10.53
C SER A 174 -1.46 8.40 -11.99
N GLY A 175 -2.37 8.12 -12.94
CA GLY A 175 -2.09 8.18 -14.38
C GLY A 175 -1.43 9.47 -14.85
N PRO A 176 -2.07 10.63 -14.68
CA PRO A 176 -1.51 11.90 -15.17
C PRO A 176 -0.16 12.25 -14.53
N LEU A 177 0.01 12.04 -13.22
CA LEU A 177 1.25 12.34 -12.52
C LEU A 177 2.37 11.38 -12.90
N ALA A 178 2.11 10.07 -12.96
CA ALA A 178 3.09 9.06 -13.35
C ALA A 178 3.61 9.34 -14.77
N THR A 179 2.72 9.61 -15.73
CA THR A 179 3.11 9.95 -17.10
C THR A 179 4.03 11.18 -17.16
N LYS A 180 3.73 12.23 -16.39
CA LYS A 180 4.58 13.42 -16.31
C LYS A 180 5.94 13.10 -15.69
N VAL A 181 5.99 12.34 -14.58
CA VAL A 181 7.23 11.91 -13.93
C VAL A 181 8.13 11.17 -14.91
N PHE A 182 7.58 10.18 -15.63
CA PHE A 182 8.38 9.36 -16.52
C PHE A 182 8.88 10.12 -17.76
N LYS A 183 8.12 11.10 -18.25
CA LYS A 183 8.61 12.04 -19.28
C LYS A 183 9.72 12.95 -18.74
N GLU A 184 9.59 13.44 -17.50
CA GLU A 184 10.60 14.31 -16.88
C GLU A 184 11.93 13.59 -16.60
N ILE A 185 11.94 12.28 -16.37
CA ILE A 185 13.15 11.48 -16.18
C ILE A 185 13.74 10.94 -17.49
N ASP A 186 13.22 11.39 -18.64
CA ASP A 186 13.66 11.04 -20.00
C ASP A 186 13.39 9.57 -20.41
N ALA A 187 12.28 8.98 -19.94
CA ALA A 187 11.81 7.68 -20.40
C ALA A 187 10.98 7.80 -21.71
N ASP A 188 11.07 6.79 -22.57
CA ASP A 188 10.13 6.55 -23.69
C ASP A 188 8.88 5.86 -23.10
N VAL A 189 7.85 6.65 -22.81
CA VAL A 189 6.69 6.24 -22.01
C VAL A 189 5.47 5.95 -22.86
N ILE A 190 4.86 4.80 -22.62
CA ILE A 190 3.55 4.42 -23.16
C ILE A 190 2.60 4.27 -21.96
N ALA A 191 1.65 5.19 -21.83
CA ALA A 191 0.64 5.14 -20.77
C ALA A 191 -0.66 4.51 -21.29
N ILE A 192 -1.18 3.52 -20.56
CA ILE A 192 -2.51 2.96 -20.78
C ILE A 192 -3.39 3.24 -19.56
N ASN A 193 -4.69 3.31 -19.77
CA ASN A 193 -5.67 3.60 -18.70
C ASN A 193 -5.29 4.84 -17.87
N GLU A 194 -4.65 5.83 -18.50
CA GLU A 194 -4.05 7.01 -17.88
C GLU A 194 -5.11 7.97 -17.32
N THR A 195 -6.23 8.13 -18.04
CA THR A 195 -7.29 9.08 -17.66
C THR A 195 -8.05 8.57 -16.43
N PRO A 196 -8.09 9.33 -15.31
CA PRO A 196 -8.83 8.94 -14.14
C PRO A 196 -10.34 8.78 -14.40
N ASP A 197 -10.90 7.62 -14.08
CA ASP A 197 -12.32 7.31 -14.20
C ASP A 197 -12.76 6.39 -13.04
N GLY A 198 -13.63 6.90 -12.17
CA GLY A 198 -14.12 6.16 -11.01
C GLY A 198 -15.03 4.96 -11.32
N ASN A 199 -15.34 4.72 -12.59
CA ASN A 199 -16.01 3.48 -13.01
C ASN A 199 -15.02 2.33 -13.23
N PHE A 200 -13.72 2.63 -13.38
CA PHE A 200 -12.67 1.65 -13.69
C PHE A 200 -13.04 0.76 -14.88
N PRO A 201 -13.31 1.34 -16.08
CA PRO A 201 -13.96 0.63 -17.19
C PRO A 201 -13.11 -0.48 -17.83
N ASN A 202 -11.78 -0.43 -17.66
CA ASN A 202 -10.87 -1.37 -18.33
C ASN A 202 -10.58 -2.60 -17.47
N HIS A 203 -10.18 -2.38 -16.24
CA HIS A 203 -9.97 -3.43 -15.23
C HIS A 203 -9.98 -2.81 -13.82
N HIS A 204 -10.13 -3.66 -12.81
CA HIS A 204 -10.03 -3.22 -11.43
C HIS A 204 -8.58 -2.80 -11.10
N PRO A 205 -8.34 -1.61 -10.49
CA PRO A 205 -6.99 -1.08 -10.25
C PRO A 205 -6.33 -1.73 -9.02
N ASP A 206 -5.97 -2.99 -9.16
CA ASP A 206 -5.26 -3.78 -8.15
C ASP A 206 -4.14 -4.59 -8.83
N PRO A 207 -2.87 -4.12 -8.78
CA PRO A 207 -1.75 -4.78 -9.42
C PRO A 207 -1.32 -6.08 -8.73
N SER A 208 -1.89 -6.43 -7.57
CA SER A 208 -1.63 -7.71 -6.90
C SER A 208 -2.35 -8.89 -7.56
N LYS A 209 -3.33 -8.63 -8.43
CA LYS A 209 -4.16 -9.64 -9.08
C LYS A 209 -3.75 -9.84 -10.53
N GLU A 210 -3.27 -11.03 -10.86
CA GLU A 210 -2.80 -11.43 -12.20
C GLU A 210 -3.79 -11.05 -13.33
N LYS A 211 -5.09 -11.25 -13.10
CA LYS A 211 -6.15 -10.95 -14.08
C LYS A 211 -6.22 -9.47 -14.48
N ASN A 212 -5.78 -8.57 -13.60
CA ASN A 212 -5.81 -7.12 -13.86
C ASN A 212 -4.59 -6.65 -14.66
N LEU A 213 -3.60 -7.52 -14.87
CA LEU A 213 -2.35 -7.21 -15.56
C LEU A 213 -2.35 -7.61 -17.05
N ALA A 214 -3.45 -8.18 -17.56
CA ALA A 214 -3.50 -8.69 -18.94
C ALA A 214 -3.18 -7.61 -19.98
N GLN A 215 -3.77 -6.42 -19.87
CA GLN A 215 -3.57 -5.32 -20.83
C GLN A 215 -2.13 -4.79 -20.82
N ILE A 216 -1.53 -4.60 -19.65
CA ILE A 216 -0.14 -4.12 -19.59
C ILE A 216 0.84 -5.16 -20.11
N LYS A 217 0.62 -6.46 -19.86
CA LYS A 217 1.45 -7.55 -20.38
C LYS A 217 1.43 -7.62 -21.90
N GLU A 218 0.24 -7.57 -22.49
CA GLU A 218 0.05 -7.51 -23.92
C GLU A 218 0.76 -6.28 -24.51
N LYS A 219 0.54 -5.10 -23.93
CA LYS A 219 1.12 -3.84 -24.39
C LYS A 219 2.66 -3.84 -24.33
N ILE A 220 3.26 -4.41 -23.28
CA ILE A 220 4.73 -4.55 -23.15
C ILE A 220 5.28 -5.38 -24.33
N ILE A 221 4.66 -6.53 -24.62
CA ILE A 221 5.10 -7.44 -25.68
C ILE A 221 4.92 -6.81 -27.05
N ASP A 222 3.75 -6.22 -27.34
CA ASP A 222 3.43 -5.60 -28.64
C ASP A 222 4.34 -4.44 -29.00
N GLU A 223 4.70 -3.64 -28.00
CA GLU A 223 5.55 -2.47 -28.17
C GLU A 223 7.05 -2.78 -28.06
N GLY A 224 7.40 -3.99 -27.64
CA GLY A 224 8.79 -4.36 -27.34
C GLY A 224 9.38 -3.47 -26.24
N ALA A 225 8.60 -3.20 -25.18
CA ALA A 225 9.05 -2.37 -24.09
C ALA A 225 10.03 -3.12 -23.18
N ASP A 226 10.94 -2.38 -22.52
CA ASP A 226 11.91 -2.96 -21.59
C ASP A 226 11.20 -3.59 -20.38
N PHE A 227 10.12 -2.94 -19.89
CA PHE A 227 9.27 -3.41 -18.80
C PHE A 227 8.05 -2.48 -18.64
N GLY A 228 7.22 -2.75 -17.61
CA GLY A 228 6.10 -1.88 -17.28
C GLY A 228 5.81 -1.85 -15.79
N PHE A 229 5.05 -0.81 -15.40
CA PHE A 229 4.53 -0.64 -14.03
C PHE A 229 3.01 -0.52 -14.04
N ALA A 230 2.36 -1.25 -13.13
CA ALA A 230 0.95 -1.12 -12.85
C ALA A 230 0.76 -0.48 -11.47
N PHE A 231 -0.21 0.44 -11.35
CA PHE A 231 -0.52 1.14 -10.12
C PHE A 231 -1.92 0.78 -9.63
N ASP A 232 -2.16 0.90 -8.32
CA ASP A 232 -3.49 0.78 -7.79
C ASP A 232 -4.29 2.11 -7.88
N GLY A 233 -5.55 2.09 -7.43
CA GLY A 233 -6.49 3.18 -7.67
C GLY A 233 -6.06 4.55 -7.14
N ASP A 234 -5.29 4.59 -6.07
CA ASP A 234 -4.76 5.82 -5.48
C ASP A 234 -3.23 5.94 -5.53
N GLY A 235 -2.55 5.01 -6.21
CA GLY A 235 -1.15 5.13 -6.60
C GLY A 235 -0.13 4.97 -5.47
N ASP A 236 -0.48 4.25 -4.41
CA ASP A 236 0.44 3.92 -3.33
C ASP A 236 1.01 2.48 -3.41
N ARG A 237 0.54 1.68 -4.40
CA ARG A 237 1.07 0.34 -4.70
C ARG A 237 1.58 0.24 -6.12
N VAL A 238 2.69 -0.48 -6.30
CA VAL A 238 3.32 -0.73 -7.58
C VAL A 238 3.46 -2.22 -7.87
N GLY A 239 3.09 -2.61 -9.09
CA GLY A 239 3.44 -3.90 -9.69
C GLY A 239 4.49 -3.69 -10.79
N LEU A 240 5.49 -4.54 -10.87
CA LEU A 240 6.53 -4.53 -11.91
C LEU A 240 6.37 -5.73 -12.84
N ILE A 241 6.32 -5.46 -14.14
CA ILE A 241 6.14 -6.46 -15.18
C ILE A 241 7.34 -6.41 -16.13
N THR A 242 7.96 -7.56 -16.39
CA THR A 242 9.13 -7.69 -17.25
C THR A 242 8.78 -7.60 -18.74
N SER A 243 9.80 -7.49 -19.60
CA SER A 243 9.65 -7.50 -21.06
C SER A 243 9.00 -8.79 -21.59
N SER A 244 9.08 -9.89 -20.86
CA SER A 244 8.40 -11.17 -21.20
C SER A 244 6.96 -11.25 -20.67
N GLY A 245 6.43 -10.20 -20.03
CA GLY A 245 5.10 -10.19 -19.43
C GLY A 245 5.00 -10.91 -18.07
N LYS A 246 6.14 -11.26 -17.44
CA LYS A 246 6.15 -11.88 -16.11
C LYS A 246 6.04 -10.80 -15.02
N GLN A 247 5.13 -10.99 -14.06
CA GLN A 247 5.08 -10.15 -12.88
C GLN A 247 6.21 -10.50 -11.91
N ILE A 248 6.89 -9.50 -11.38
CA ILE A 248 7.88 -9.62 -10.30
C ILE A 248 7.14 -9.45 -8.97
N SER A 249 7.39 -10.35 -8.03
CA SER A 249 6.82 -10.26 -6.69
C SER A 249 7.37 -9.06 -5.91
N SER A 250 6.56 -8.49 -5.03
CA SER A 250 6.95 -7.27 -4.30
C SER A 250 8.16 -7.48 -3.40
N ASP A 251 8.35 -8.67 -2.83
CA ASP A 251 9.56 -8.99 -2.06
C ASP A 251 10.84 -8.98 -2.92
N HIS A 252 10.78 -9.39 -4.19
CA HIS A 252 11.90 -9.22 -5.11
C HIS A 252 12.15 -7.73 -5.47
N ILE A 253 11.09 -6.91 -5.58
CA ILE A 253 11.25 -5.46 -5.74
C ILE A 253 11.97 -4.89 -4.52
N ILE A 254 11.58 -5.29 -3.31
CA ILE A 254 12.24 -4.87 -2.07
C ILE A 254 13.71 -5.34 -2.05
N MET A 255 14.01 -6.58 -2.51
CA MET A 255 15.38 -7.09 -2.61
C MET A 255 16.26 -6.25 -3.55
N ILE A 256 15.75 -5.87 -4.73
CA ILE A 256 16.44 -4.97 -5.67
C ILE A 256 16.76 -3.62 -5.01
N LEU A 257 15.78 -3.05 -4.34
CA LEU A 257 15.94 -1.77 -3.64
C LEU A 257 16.91 -1.89 -2.45
N CYS A 258 16.88 -3.01 -1.71
CA CYS A 258 17.83 -3.28 -0.63
C CYS A 258 19.27 -3.37 -1.16
N GLU A 259 19.50 -4.11 -2.24
CA GLU A 259 20.82 -4.21 -2.86
C GLU A 259 21.34 -2.81 -3.27
N TYR A 260 20.50 -1.98 -3.86
CA TYR A 260 20.85 -0.63 -4.27
C TYR A 260 21.12 0.28 -3.05
N TYR A 261 20.15 0.44 -2.17
CA TYR A 261 20.24 1.42 -1.09
C TYR A 261 21.23 1.03 0.01
N LEU A 262 21.35 -0.26 0.35
CA LEU A 262 22.30 -0.71 1.37
C LEU A 262 23.76 -0.65 0.90
N ASN A 263 24.01 -0.49 -0.40
CA ASN A 263 25.34 -0.15 -0.90
C ASN A 263 25.66 1.35 -0.75
N LEU A 264 24.65 2.21 -0.65
CA LEU A 264 24.80 3.65 -0.43
C LEU A 264 24.88 3.99 1.07
N VAL A 265 23.99 3.39 1.87
CA VAL A 265 23.87 3.66 3.30
C VAL A 265 23.47 2.39 4.05
N LYS A 266 24.12 2.12 5.19
CA LYS A 266 23.76 0.99 6.05
C LYS A 266 22.68 1.42 7.04
N GLY A 267 21.73 0.52 7.33
CA GLY A 267 20.67 0.78 8.29
C GLY A 267 19.57 -0.27 8.29
N PRO A 268 18.53 -0.05 9.10
CA PRO A 268 17.38 -0.93 9.17
C PRO A 268 16.57 -0.93 7.88
N VAL A 269 15.96 -2.09 7.58
CA VAL A 269 14.97 -2.26 6.51
C VAL A 269 13.76 -2.96 7.11
N VAL A 270 12.59 -2.34 6.95
CA VAL A 270 11.32 -2.85 7.48
C VAL A 270 10.56 -3.61 6.40
N PHE A 271 10.01 -4.78 6.73
CA PHE A 271 9.21 -5.56 5.78
C PHE A 271 8.10 -6.33 6.50
N ASP A 272 7.01 -6.62 5.79
CA ASP A 272 5.88 -7.33 6.41
C ASP A 272 6.11 -8.84 6.52
N VAL A 273 5.35 -9.47 7.41
CA VAL A 273 5.42 -10.92 7.71
C VAL A 273 5.19 -11.82 6.49
N LYS A 274 4.65 -11.29 5.39
CA LYS A 274 4.37 -12.05 4.16
C LYS A 274 5.57 -12.17 3.23
N CYS A 275 6.63 -11.40 3.45
CA CYS A 275 7.83 -11.43 2.61
C CYS A 275 8.63 -12.74 2.75
N SER A 276 9.36 -13.08 1.69
CA SER A 276 10.24 -14.25 1.61
C SER A 276 11.28 -14.28 2.73
N ASN A 277 11.65 -15.48 3.19
CA ASN A 277 12.77 -15.68 4.11
C ASN A 277 14.14 -15.30 3.49
N GLU A 278 14.23 -15.15 2.18
CA GLU A 278 15.47 -14.71 1.52
C GLU A 278 15.71 -13.20 1.72
N LEU A 279 14.66 -12.40 1.92
CA LEU A 279 14.78 -10.96 2.13
C LEU A 279 15.60 -10.60 3.38
N PRO A 280 15.33 -11.10 4.60
CA PRO A 280 16.15 -10.78 5.77
C PRO A 280 17.60 -11.28 5.65
N LYS A 281 17.84 -12.37 4.93
CA LYS A 281 19.21 -12.86 4.66
C LYS A 281 19.96 -11.89 3.76
N LEU A 282 19.32 -11.42 2.67
CA LEU A 282 19.90 -10.45 1.75
C LEU A 282 20.17 -9.10 2.45
N ILE A 283 19.25 -8.60 3.26
CA ILE A 283 19.44 -7.38 4.05
C ILE A 283 20.69 -7.51 4.93
N SER A 284 20.83 -8.63 5.67
CA SER A 284 21.97 -8.89 6.53
C SER A 284 23.27 -9.02 5.74
N MET A 285 23.25 -9.69 4.59
CA MET A 285 24.40 -9.85 3.70
C MET A 285 24.93 -8.50 3.18
N HIS A 286 24.03 -7.54 2.92
CA HIS A 286 24.39 -6.18 2.52
C HIS A 286 24.68 -5.24 3.71
N GLY A 287 24.76 -5.78 4.94
CA GLY A 287 25.10 -5.03 6.16
C GLY A 287 23.97 -4.15 6.69
N GLY A 288 22.73 -4.43 6.30
CA GLY A 288 21.53 -3.85 6.88
C GLY A 288 21.02 -4.65 8.08
N GLN A 289 20.03 -4.12 8.77
CA GLN A 289 19.32 -4.76 9.88
C GLN A 289 17.89 -5.09 9.44
N PRO A 290 17.51 -6.38 9.30
CA PRO A 290 16.14 -6.75 8.94
C PRO A 290 15.19 -6.56 10.12
N ILE A 291 14.04 -5.91 9.88
CA ILE A 291 12.97 -5.70 10.85
C ILE A 291 11.67 -6.21 10.24
N MET A 292 11.17 -7.34 10.73
CA MET A 292 9.87 -7.86 10.34
C MET A 292 8.77 -7.17 11.14
N GLU A 293 7.69 -6.76 10.46
CA GLU A 293 6.59 -6.00 11.06
C GLU A 293 5.23 -6.61 10.64
N LYS A 294 4.17 -6.22 11.36
CA LYS A 294 2.79 -6.54 10.98
C LYS A 294 2.47 -5.96 9.60
N THR A 295 1.68 -6.67 8.82
CA THR A 295 1.11 -6.16 7.58
C THR A 295 0.30 -4.89 7.84
N GLY A 296 0.40 -3.94 6.92
CA GLY A 296 -0.34 -2.68 6.91
C GLY A 296 0.57 -1.46 6.84
N HIS A 297 0.32 -0.62 5.84
CA HIS A 297 1.10 0.59 5.57
C HIS A 297 1.27 1.51 6.80
N PHE A 298 0.28 1.50 7.70
CA PHE A 298 0.33 2.20 8.98
C PHE A 298 1.48 1.69 9.88
N ASN A 299 1.58 0.35 10.05
CA ASN A 299 2.60 -0.28 10.86
C ASN A 299 4.00 -0.08 10.27
N ILE A 300 4.13 -0.25 8.95
CA ILE A 300 5.41 -0.08 8.26
C ILE A 300 5.91 1.37 8.36
N LYS A 301 5.04 2.38 8.09
CA LYS A 301 5.40 3.81 8.24
C LYS A 301 5.84 4.14 9.67
N LYS A 302 5.12 3.61 10.67
CA LYS A 302 5.48 3.78 12.08
C LYS A 302 6.85 3.16 12.37
N SER A 303 7.07 1.91 11.95
CA SER A 303 8.33 1.19 12.18
C SER A 303 9.52 1.85 11.46
N ILE A 304 9.33 2.36 10.23
CA ILE A 304 10.36 3.13 9.51
C ILE A 304 10.80 4.35 10.32
N ARG A 305 9.86 5.12 10.84
CA ARG A 305 10.15 6.30 11.66
C ARG A 305 10.84 5.93 12.96
N ASP A 306 10.30 4.95 13.69
CA ASP A 306 10.77 4.55 15.02
C ASP A 306 12.21 3.99 14.97
N HIS A 307 12.59 3.34 13.86
CA HIS A 307 13.93 2.76 13.66
C HIS A 307 14.83 3.59 12.73
N ASN A 308 14.33 4.71 12.20
CA ASN A 308 15.00 5.48 11.16
C ASN A 308 15.48 4.57 10.00
N ALA A 309 14.60 3.71 9.53
CA ALA A 309 14.92 2.71 8.52
C ALA A 309 15.22 3.36 7.16
N VAL A 310 16.11 2.75 6.39
CA VAL A 310 16.52 3.20 5.04
C VAL A 310 15.36 3.11 4.06
N LEU A 311 14.63 2.01 4.14
CA LEU A 311 13.44 1.73 3.34
C LEU A 311 12.56 0.69 4.04
N GLY A 312 11.36 0.54 3.54
CA GLY A 312 10.47 -0.55 3.91
C GLY A 312 9.62 -1.01 2.74
N GLY A 313 8.93 -2.14 2.93
CA GLY A 313 8.01 -2.63 1.91
C GLY A 313 7.09 -3.74 2.40
N GLU A 314 5.99 -3.90 1.67
CA GLU A 314 5.00 -4.94 1.89
C GLU A 314 4.81 -5.81 0.66
N MET A 315 4.43 -7.04 0.88
CA MET A 315 4.08 -7.97 -0.20
C MET A 315 2.93 -7.48 -1.08
N SER A 316 2.11 -6.57 -0.57
CA SER A 316 1.00 -5.92 -1.29
C SER A 316 1.43 -4.90 -2.34
N GLY A 317 2.72 -4.53 -2.41
CA GLY A 317 3.26 -3.55 -3.34
C GLY A 317 3.43 -2.14 -2.78
N HIS A 318 3.10 -1.90 -1.50
CA HIS A 318 3.49 -0.67 -0.81
C HIS A 318 5.00 -0.66 -0.58
N ILE A 319 5.69 0.33 -1.10
CA ILE A 319 7.14 0.52 -0.95
C ILE A 319 7.39 1.92 -0.37
N PHE A 320 8.26 1.97 0.62
CA PHE A 320 8.54 3.15 1.42
C PHE A 320 10.04 3.46 1.34
N LEU A 321 10.41 4.45 0.58
CA LEU A 321 11.79 4.89 0.48
C LEU A 321 12.00 6.05 1.46
N ASN A 322 12.97 5.92 2.39
CA ASN A 322 13.24 6.94 3.39
C ASN A 322 14.63 7.61 3.18
N HIS A 323 15.59 6.88 2.62
CA HIS A 323 16.87 7.50 2.25
C HIS A 323 16.70 8.40 1.03
N ASN A 324 16.97 9.70 1.19
CA ASN A 324 16.75 10.76 0.20
C ASN A 324 15.29 10.93 -0.25
N TRP A 325 14.33 10.42 0.53
CA TRP A 325 12.90 10.60 0.41
C TRP A 325 12.26 10.65 1.80
N TYR A 326 10.96 10.55 1.91
CA TYR A 326 10.23 10.92 3.13
C TYR A 326 9.62 9.74 3.90
N GLY A 327 9.86 8.50 3.47
CA GLY A 327 9.43 7.28 4.19
C GLY A 327 7.94 6.99 4.13
N PHE A 328 7.20 7.58 3.19
CA PHE A 328 5.83 7.17 2.89
C PHE A 328 5.77 6.25 1.66
N ASP A 329 4.65 5.55 1.51
CA ASP A 329 4.36 4.67 0.38
C ASP A 329 4.12 5.50 -0.89
N ASP A 330 5.04 5.38 -1.86
CA ASP A 330 5.02 6.13 -3.10
C ASP A 330 5.35 5.21 -4.28
N ALA A 331 4.29 4.75 -4.95
CA ALA A 331 4.44 3.85 -6.07
C ALA A 331 5.09 4.51 -7.28
N ILE A 332 4.80 5.81 -7.51
CA ILE A 332 5.33 6.56 -8.65
C ILE A 332 6.84 6.80 -8.46
N TYR A 333 7.24 7.28 -7.29
CA TYR A 333 8.65 7.47 -6.97
C TYR A 333 9.42 6.16 -6.96
N THR A 334 8.84 5.10 -6.39
CA THR A 334 9.45 3.76 -6.40
C THR A 334 9.68 3.25 -7.82
N ALA A 335 8.70 3.40 -8.71
CA ALA A 335 8.82 3.02 -10.11
C ALA A 335 9.91 3.83 -10.84
N ALA A 336 10.01 5.13 -10.56
CA ALA A 336 11.05 5.99 -11.10
C ALA A 336 12.47 5.57 -10.63
N ILE A 337 12.64 5.27 -9.34
CA ILE A 337 13.92 4.76 -8.78
C ILE A 337 14.28 3.38 -9.36
N LEU A 338 13.34 2.46 -9.50
CA LEU A 338 13.59 1.17 -10.15
C LEU A 338 14.04 1.36 -11.60
N SER A 339 13.42 2.28 -12.34
CA SER A 339 13.82 2.62 -13.70
C SER A 339 15.25 3.18 -13.77
N LYS A 340 15.61 4.06 -12.80
CA LYS A 340 16.99 4.55 -12.69
C LYS A 340 17.97 3.40 -12.46
N ILE A 341 17.70 2.51 -11.49
CA ILE A 341 18.56 1.35 -11.19
C ILE A 341 18.77 0.50 -12.45
N LEU A 342 17.70 0.22 -13.20
CA LEU A 342 17.76 -0.54 -14.45
C LEU A 342 18.48 0.22 -15.57
N SER A 343 18.38 1.54 -15.62
CA SER A 343 19.10 2.37 -16.59
C SER A 343 20.61 2.42 -16.34
N GLU A 344 21.04 2.24 -15.09
CA GLU A 344 22.45 2.21 -14.67
C GLU A 344 23.12 0.85 -14.93
N GLN A 345 22.33 -0.20 -15.09
CA GLN A 345 22.79 -1.57 -15.32
C GLN A 345 22.48 -2.02 -16.77
N ASN A 346 23.38 -2.77 -17.35
CA ASN A 346 23.16 -3.32 -18.71
C ASN A 346 22.64 -4.76 -18.64
N ILE A 347 21.61 -4.97 -17.83
CA ILE A 347 20.95 -6.27 -17.63
C ILE A 347 19.43 -6.07 -17.60
N THR A 348 18.70 -7.14 -17.87
CA THR A 348 17.23 -7.16 -17.76
C THR A 348 16.79 -7.35 -16.30
N ILE A 349 15.49 -7.10 -16.03
CA ILE A 349 14.89 -7.38 -14.73
C ILE A 349 14.98 -8.86 -14.40
N GLU A 350 14.76 -9.74 -15.37
CA GLU A 350 14.84 -11.18 -15.21
C GLU A 350 16.25 -11.62 -14.78
N GLU A 351 17.29 -11.05 -15.41
CA GLU A 351 18.68 -11.32 -15.04
C GLU A 351 19.01 -10.78 -13.63
N MET A 352 18.44 -9.63 -13.26
CA MET A 352 18.60 -9.06 -11.93
C MET A 352 17.97 -9.97 -10.86
N VAL A 353 16.72 -10.39 -11.05
CA VAL A 353 16.00 -11.28 -10.13
C VAL A 353 16.63 -12.68 -10.08
N ALA A 354 17.19 -13.17 -11.18
CA ALA A 354 17.86 -14.47 -11.23
C ALA A 354 19.12 -14.56 -10.34
N ARG A 355 19.62 -13.44 -9.83
CA ARG A 355 20.75 -13.42 -8.86
C ARG A 355 20.29 -13.81 -7.45
N PHE A 356 19.00 -13.65 -7.14
CA PHE A 356 18.45 -14.03 -5.86
C PHE A 356 18.20 -15.54 -5.76
N PRO A 357 18.28 -16.13 -4.55
CA PRO A 357 17.97 -17.54 -4.39
C PRO A 357 16.56 -17.86 -4.91
N LYS A 358 16.46 -18.94 -5.68
CA LYS A 358 15.16 -19.39 -6.20
C LYS A 358 14.36 -20.02 -5.05
N THR A 359 13.16 -19.53 -4.85
CA THR A 359 12.16 -20.10 -3.95
C THR A 359 10.88 -20.46 -4.71
N PHE A 360 10.06 -21.31 -4.10
CA PHE A 360 8.74 -21.68 -4.58
C PHE A 360 7.72 -21.18 -3.56
N SER A 361 6.79 -20.35 -4.00
CA SER A 361 5.80 -19.78 -3.09
C SER A 361 4.40 -19.80 -3.69
N THR A 362 3.39 -19.85 -2.82
CA THR A 362 2.01 -19.59 -3.25
C THR A 362 1.81 -18.09 -3.47
N PRO A 363 0.83 -17.69 -4.29
CA PRO A 363 0.23 -16.38 -4.14
C PRO A 363 -0.36 -16.23 -2.72
N GLU A 364 -0.89 -15.05 -2.39
CA GLU A 364 -1.72 -14.89 -1.20
C GLU A 364 -3.00 -15.68 -1.38
N LEU A 365 -3.24 -16.65 -0.48
CA LEU A 365 -4.42 -17.51 -0.46
C LEU A 365 -5.39 -16.94 0.57
N ASN A 366 -6.68 -16.91 0.22
CA ASN A 366 -7.71 -16.40 1.11
C ASN A 366 -8.73 -17.51 1.44
N LEU A 367 -9.14 -17.59 2.70
CA LEU A 367 -10.24 -18.41 3.15
C LEU A 367 -11.31 -17.51 3.76
N ASP A 368 -12.55 -17.62 3.29
CA ASP A 368 -13.67 -16.86 3.85
C ASP A 368 -14.00 -17.38 5.25
N VAL A 369 -14.12 -16.45 6.20
CA VAL A 369 -14.48 -16.72 7.60
C VAL A 369 -15.41 -15.61 8.10
N ASP A 370 -16.10 -15.86 9.23
CA ASP A 370 -16.92 -14.82 9.84
C ASP A 370 -16.05 -13.65 10.34
N ASP A 371 -16.49 -12.41 10.06
CA ASP A 371 -15.74 -11.20 10.40
C ASP A 371 -15.61 -11.00 11.92
N ASP A 372 -16.62 -11.40 12.67
CA ASP A 372 -16.66 -11.26 14.13
C ASP A 372 -15.76 -12.28 14.83
N ASP A 373 -15.61 -13.48 14.25
CA ASP A 373 -14.89 -14.61 14.86
C ASP A 373 -13.43 -14.76 14.41
N LYS A 374 -13.03 -14.15 13.29
CA LYS A 374 -11.74 -14.41 12.64
C LYS A 374 -10.51 -14.25 13.54
N PHE A 375 -10.50 -13.26 14.44
CA PHE A 375 -9.37 -13.06 15.37
C PHE A 375 -9.35 -14.12 16.46
N ALA A 376 -10.51 -14.45 17.05
CA ALA A 376 -10.64 -15.52 18.03
C ALA A 376 -10.28 -16.90 17.44
N MET A 377 -10.62 -17.14 16.18
CA MET A 377 -10.22 -18.35 15.47
C MET A 377 -8.70 -18.42 15.27
N VAL A 378 -8.02 -17.32 14.96
CA VAL A 378 -6.54 -17.30 14.88
C VAL A 378 -5.92 -17.58 16.25
N GLU A 379 -6.43 -16.99 17.33
CA GLU A 379 -5.96 -17.27 18.69
C GLU A 379 -6.16 -18.76 19.07
N ARG A 380 -7.29 -19.33 18.71
CA ARG A 380 -7.56 -20.77 18.90
C ARG A 380 -6.59 -21.62 18.08
N PHE A 381 -6.35 -21.27 16.79
CA PHE A 381 -5.37 -21.97 15.97
C PHE A 381 -3.97 -21.95 16.62
N ILE A 382 -3.53 -20.81 17.11
CA ILE A 382 -2.23 -20.65 17.79
C ILE A 382 -2.14 -21.54 19.03
N SER A 383 -3.24 -21.65 19.80
CA SER A 383 -3.26 -22.43 21.05
C SER A 383 -3.29 -23.96 20.84
N GLU A 384 -3.88 -24.43 19.73
CA GLU A 384 -4.12 -25.86 19.46
C GLU A 384 -3.18 -26.44 18.39
N MET A 385 -2.51 -25.60 17.58
CA MET A 385 -1.64 -26.02 16.47
C MET A 385 -0.47 -26.91 16.93
N LYS A 386 -0.07 -27.82 16.07
CA LYS A 386 1.06 -28.75 16.32
C LYS A 386 2.01 -28.74 15.13
N PHE A 387 3.15 -28.06 15.27
CA PHE A 387 4.26 -28.10 14.33
C PHE A 387 5.52 -28.61 15.03
N LYS A 388 6.22 -29.55 14.40
CA LYS A 388 7.49 -30.06 14.91
C LYS A 388 8.66 -29.32 14.28
N ASP A 389 9.73 -29.14 15.04
CA ASP A 389 11.00 -28.55 14.56
C ASP A 389 10.80 -27.19 13.87
N ALA A 390 10.00 -26.33 14.48
CA ALA A 390 9.59 -25.05 13.92
C ALA A 390 9.83 -23.91 14.91
N GLU A 391 10.25 -22.77 14.37
CA GLU A 391 10.25 -21.48 15.06
C GLU A 391 8.91 -20.79 14.80
N VAL A 392 8.27 -20.31 15.87
CA VAL A 392 6.96 -19.66 15.82
C VAL A 392 7.13 -18.15 15.96
N ASN A 393 6.60 -17.39 14.99
CA ASN A 393 6.55 -15.94 15.05
C ASN A 393 5.08 -15.49 15.12
N LEU A 394 4.73 -14.71 16.14
CA LEU A 394 3.37 -14.25 16.45
C LEU A 394 3.19 -12.75 16.21
N ILE A 395 4.02 -12.11 15.40
CA ILE A 395 3.92 -10.68 15.11
C ILE A 395 2.55 -10.31 14.52
N ASP A 396 2.05 -11.12 13.55
CA ASP A 396 0.76 -10.88 12.87
C ASP A 396 0.11 -12.22 12.52
N GLY A 397 -0.77 -12.70 13.38
CA GLY A 397 -1.25 -14.09 13.32
C GLY A 397 -0.14 -15.06 13.73
N VAL A 398 0.09 -16.09 12.93
CA VAL A 398 1.14 -17.07 13.17
C VAL A 398 1.94 -17.37 11.91
N ARG A 399 3.24 -17.16 11.98
CA ARG A 399 4.20 -17.59 10.96
C ARG A 399 5.06 -18.70 11.54
N ILE A 400 5.05 -19.85 10.88
CA ILE A 400 5.84 -21.03 11.21
C ILE A 400 7.04 -21.07 10.27
N ASN A 401 8.24 -20.93 10.84
CA ASN A 401 9.50 -21.05 10.09
C ASN A 401 10.15 -22.40 10.38
N LYS A 402 10.50 -23.13 9.33
CA LYS A 402 11.33 -24.34 9.36
C LYS A 402 12.60 -24.11 8.56
N LYS A 403 13.51 -25.06 8.55
CA LYS A 403 14.82 -24.95 7.91
C LYS A 403 14.74 -24.50 6.44
N ASN A 404 13.80 -25.07 5.66
CA ASN A 404 13.70 -24.87 4.22
C ASN A 404 12.36 -24.31 3.77
N CYS A 405 11.42 -24.05 4.67
CA CYS A 405 10.09 -23.57 4.33
C CYS A 405 9.48 -22.73 5.44
N TRP A 406 8.47 -21.97 5.10
CA TRP A 406 7.63 -21.28 6.08
C TRP A 406 6.18 -21.19 5.61
N GLY A 407 5.27 -21.06 6.55
CA GLY A 407 3.86 -20.81 6.30
C GLY A 407 3.32 -19.74 7.25
N LEU A 408 2.35 -19.00 6.78
CA LEU A 408 1.66 -17.93 7.51
C LEU A 408 0.15 -18.18 7.49
N LEU A 409 -0.49 -17.93 8.63
CA LEU A 409 -1.93 -17.77 8.76
C LEU A 409 -2.21 -16.53 9.61
N ARG A 410 -3.01 -15.61 9.09
CA ARG A 410 -3.43 -14.39 9.78
C ARG A 410 -4.88 -14.01 9.44
N ALA A 411 -5.53 -13.26 10.32
CA ALA A 411 -6.81 -12.62 10.01
C ALA A 411 -6.57 -11.35 9.18
N SER A 412 -7.41 -11.13 8.15
CA SER A 412 -7.40 -9.87 7.42
C SER A 412 -7.97 -8.74 8.30
N ASN A 413 -7.32 -7.57 8.29
CA ASN A 413 -7.83 -6.39 8.99
C ASN A 413 -8.94 -5.65 8.23
N THR A 414 -9.10 -5.94 6.94
CA THR A 414 -10.00 -5.20 6.04
C THR A 414 -11.12 -6.02 5.46
N SER A 415 -11.07 -7.35 5.58
CA SER A 415 -12.06 -8.27 5.01
C SER A 415 -12.31 -9.49 5.90
N PRO A 416 -13.47 -10.17 5.77
CA PRO A 416 -13.84 -11.37 6.54
C PRO A 416 -13.09 -12.61 6.02
N LYS A 417 -11.76 -12.62 6.15
CA LYS A 417 -10.91 -13.68 5.58
C LYS A 417 -9.73 -14.03 6.47
N PHE A 418 -9.30 -15.28 6.41
CA PHE A 418 -7.93 -15.65 6.68
C PHE A 418 -7.07 -15.41 5.45
N VAL A 419 -5.86 -14.95 5.68
CA VAL A 419 -4.82 -14.81 4.68
C VAL A 419 -3.73 -15.81 4.99
N LEU A 420 -3.40 -16.65 4.00
CA LEU A 420 -2.33 -17.63 4.08
C LEU A 420 -1.30 -17.37 2.97
N ARG A 421 -0.05 -17.69 3.28
CA ARG A 421 1.04 -17.75 2.29
C ARG A 421 2.05 -18.80 2.72
N PHE A 422 2.60 -19.51 1.74
CA PHE A 422 3.59 -20.56 1.95
C PHE A 422 4.77 -20.36 1.02
N GLU A 423 5.97 -20.71 1.50
CA GLU A 423 7.19 -20.71 0.71
C GLU A 423 8.08 -21.89 1.10
N GLY A 424 8.73 -22.47 0.11
CA GLY A 424 9.73 -23.53 0.27
C GLY A 424 10.94 -23.34 -0.63
N SER A 425 12.09 -23.89 -0.25
CA SER A 425 13.30 -23.89 -1.06
C SER A 425 13.17 -24.83 -2.28
N THR A 426 12.26 -25.80 -2.19
CA THR A 426 11.87 -26.71 -3.25
C THR A 426 10.34 -26.80 -3.34
N GLU A 427 9.80 -27.36 -4.43
CA GLU A 427 8.36 -27.63 -4.54
C GLU A 427 7.88 -28.61 -3.48
N GLU A 428 8.72 -29.55 -3.07
CA GLU A 428 8.44 -30.51 -2.00
C GLU A 428 8.35 -29.81 -0.64
N ASP A 429 9.29 -28.92 -0.32
CA ASP A 429 9.25 -28.14 0.92
C ASP A 429 7.99 -27.27 1.00
N LEU A 430 7.63 -26.62 -0.13
CA LEU A 430 6.40 -25.84 -0.24
C LEU A 430 5.15 -26.70 0.01
N ARG A 431 5.07 -27.88 -0.63
CA ARG A 431 3.96 -28.81 -0.45
C ARG A 431 3.86 -29.26 1.00
N THR A 432 4.97 -29.63 1.60
CA THR A 432 5.04 -30.13 2.98
C THR A 432 4.49 -29.11 3.98
N ILE A 433 4.94 -27.85 3.91
CA ILE A 433 4.45 -26.84 4.86
C ILE A 433 2.97 -26.52 4.65
N LYS A 434 2.50 -26.49 3.41
CA LYS A 434 1.09 -26.28 3.10
C LYS A 434 0.22 -27.40 3.66
N GLU A 435 0.58 -28.67 3.43
CA GLU A 435 -0.13 -29.85 3.95
C GLU A 435 -0.17 -29.88 5.49
N GLU A 436 0.93 -29.46 6.17
CA GLU A 436 0.94 -29.36 7.63
C GLU A 436 -0.04 -28.28 8.16
N PHE A 437 -0.16 -27.12 7.48
CA PHE A 437 -1.15 -26.11 7.84
C PHE A 437 -2.57 -26.62 7.59
N GLU A 438 -2.83 -27.25 6.46
CA GLU A 438 -4.15 -27.82 6.11
C GLU A 438 -4.57 -28.90 7.11
N LEU A 439 -3.63 -29.76 7.54
CA LEU A 439 -3.89 -30.76 8.56
C LEU A 439 -4.28 -30.13 9.91
N ASN A 440 -3.55 -29.08 10.33
CA ASN A 440 -3.87 -28.35 11.56
C ASN A 440 -5.24 -27.64 11.45
N LEU A 441 -5.50 -26.94 10.33
CA LEU A 441 -6.78 -26.29 10.09
C LEU A 441 -7.95 -27.26 10.13
N ASN A 442 -7.86 -28.39 9.41
CA ASN A 442 -8.90 -29.45 9.40
C ASN A 442 -9.11 -30.08 10.79
N THR A 443 -8.03 -30.21 11.58
CA THR A 443 -8.12 -30.78 12.93
C THR A 443 -8.81 -29.85 13.90
N ILE A 444 -8.49 -28.53 13.83
CA ILE A 444 -8.99 -27.52 14.76
C ILE A 444 -10.35 -27.00 14.32
N PHE A 445 -10.57 -26.87 13.02
CA PHE A 445 -11.80 -26.35 12.40
C PHE A 445 -12.34 -27.33 11.35
N PRO A 446 -12.92 -28.46 11.75
CA PRO A 446 -13.35 -29.51 10.80
C PRO A 446 -14.46 -29.09 9.84
N ASP A 447 -15.19 -28.01 10.16
CA ASP A 447 -16.27 -27.45 9.34
C ASP A 447 -15.79 -26.32 8.40
N LEU A 448 -14.51 -25.94 8.46
CA LEU A 448 -13.95 -24.88 7.60
C LEU A 448 -13.60 -25.48 6.23
N SER A 449 -14.24 -24.96 5.17
CA SER A 449 -13.84 -25.32 3.80
C SER A 449 -12.49 -24.68 3.46
N LEU A 450 -11.55 -25.50 2.96
CA LEU A 450 -10.24 -25.03 2.51
C LEU A 450 -10.24 -24.63 1.01
N ASP A 451 -11.33 -24.03 0.54
CA ASP A 451 -11.44 -23.48 -0.81
C ASP A 451 -10.74 -22.12 -0.87
N TYR A 452 -9.50 -22.12 -1.36
CA TYR A 452 -8.69 -20.91 -1.47
C TYR A 452 -9.13 -20.02 -2.65
N SER A 453 -9.34 -18.73 -2.42
CA SER A 453 -9.69 -17.71 -3.43
C SER A 453 -8.54 -16.71 -3.69
#